data_3aa6fc3581104d3a6372da277282551c
#
_entry.id   3aa6fc3581104d3a6372da277282551c
#
_cell.length_a   1.000
_cell.length_b   1.000
_cell.length_c   1.000
_cell.angle_alpha   90.00
_cell.angle_beta   90.00
_cell.angle_gamma   90.00
#
_symmetry.space_group_name_H-M   'P 1'
#
loop_
_entity.id
_entity.type
_entity.pdbx_description
1 polymer ?
#
loop_
_entity_poly.entity_id
_entity_poly.type
_entity_poly.pdbx_seq_one_letter_code
_entity_poly.pdbx_strand_id
1 'polypeptide(L)'
;MRITVFSDTHTRHNLITNDLPGGDLLLCAGDIMNSGYNKDDIISFCEWFSNVKGYNDKFFIAGNHCRYFENYPEEVKGILKEYPLIDYLQDEEVVLYFDGPNGEHTEDNIHIYGSPWQPEFYSWAFNLPKNGIELAGKWEAIPDNTDILITHGPAFGTLDTVIGRPWDGLGCELLADRIEIVKPKIHVCGHIHSGYGYEFKNGTHFFNASVLDERYEYTQKPMTFDWDKETNEITFL
;
A
#
# COMPACT_ATOMS: atom_id res chain seq x y z
N MET A 1 11.53 13.56 -4.47
CA MET A 1 11.64 12.13 -4.06
C MET A 1 11.02 11.26 -5.12
N ARG A 2 11.69 10.18 -5.51
CA ARG A 2 11.15 9.20 -6.48
C ARG A 2 10.49 8.04 -5.77
N ILE A 3 9.23 7.78 -6.08
CA ILE A 3 8.41 6.75 -5.45
C ILE A 3 7.88 5.81 -6.53
N THR A 4 7.96 4.51 -6.27
CA THR A 4 7.28 3.48 -7.08
C THR A 4 6.25 2.77 -6.22
N VAL A 5 5.03 2.62 -6.74
CA VAL A 5 3.92 1.96 -6.05
C VAL A 5 3.40 0.78 -6.86
N PHE A 6 3.07 -0.31 -6.18
CA PHE A 6 2.43 -1.49 -6.78
C PHE A 6 1.59 -2.22 -5.72
N SER A 7 0.72 -3.12 -6.16
CA SER A 7 -0.13 -3.96 -5.31
C SER A 7 -0.58 -5.22 -6.06
N ASP A 8 -1.21 -6.16 -5.34
CA ASP A 8 -1.94 -7.30 -5.90
C ASP A 8 -1.10 -8.16 -6.84
N THR A 9 0.10 -8.53 -6.37
CA THR A 9 1.00 -9.38 -7.16
C THR A 9 0.59 -10.86 -7.13
N HIS A 10 -0.17 -11.30 -6.12
CA HIS A 10 -0.69 -12.67 -5.97
C HIS A 10 0.35 -13.75 -6.35
N THR A 11 1.53 -13.68 -5.70
CA THR A 11 2.71 -14.53 -5.94
C THR A 11 3.42 -14.34 -7.28
N ARG A 12 2.99 -13.40 -8.11
CA ARG A 12 3.58 -13.11 -9.44
C ARG A 12 4.53 -11.91 -9.43
N HIS A 13 5.08 -11.53 -8.27
CA HIS A 13 5.96 -10.38 -8.07
C HIS A 13 7.17 -10.37 -9.03
N ASN A 14 7.67 -11.52 -9.48
CA ASN A 14 8.77 -11.58 -10.43
C ASN A 14 8.44 -10.92 -11.79
N LEU A 15 7.16 -10.84 -12.17
CA LEU A 15 6.75 -10.26 -13.45
C LEU A 15 7.02 -8.76 -13.53
N ILE A 16 6.97 -8.05 -12.39
CA ILE A 16 7.15 -6.60 -12.36
C ILE A 16 8.61 -6.16 -12.25
N THR A 17 9.57 -7.10 -12.06
CA THR A 17 10.97 -6.78 -11.75
C THR A 17 11.61 -5.85 -12.77
N ASN A 18 11.34 -6.03 -14.06
CA ASN A 18 11.92 -5.23 -15.14
C ASN A 18 11.24 -3.86 -15.31
N ASP A 19 10.11 -3.65 -14.66
CA ASP A 19 9.35 -2.40 -14.69
C ASP A 19 9.60 -1.54 -13.42
N LEU A 20 10.59 -1.90 -12.61
CA LEU A 20 11.03 -1.18 -11.42
C LEU A 20 12.29 -0.35 -11.73
N PRO A 21 12.17 0.97 -11.96
CA PRO A 21 13.30 1.79 -12.41
C PRO A 21 14.30 2.17 -11.31
N GLY A 22 13.96 1.90 -10.04
CA GLY A 22 14.67 2.43 -8.89
C GLY A 22 14.15 3.80 -8.45
N GLY A 23 14.52 4.22 -7.25
CA GLY A 23 14.07 5.47 -6.65
C GLY A 23 14.40 5.53 -5.17
N ASP A 24 13.71 6.38 -4.45
CA ASP A 24 13.87 6.50 -3.00
C ASP A 24 12.98 5.47 -2.29
N LEU A 25 11.71 5.39 -2.64
CA LEU A 25 10.73 4.51 -2.00
C LEU A 25 10.13 3.48 -2.97
N LEU A 26 9.96 2.25 -2.47
CA LEU A 26 9.18 1.21 -3.12
C LEU A 26 8.06 0.76 -2.17
N LEU A 27 6.80 0.99 -2.56
CA LEU A 27 5.63 0.76 -1.73
C LEU A 27 4.73 -0.32 -2.33
N CYS A 28 4.36 -1.32 -1.50
CA CYS A 28 3.43 -2.37 -1.90
C CYS A 28 2.15 -2.31 -1.05
N ALA A 29 0.99 -2.10 -1.70
CA ALA A 29 -0.30 -1.97 -1.02
C ALA A 29 -1.04 -3.30 -0.82
N GLY A 30 -0.30 -4.42 -0.67
CA GLY A 30 -0.85 -5.69 -0.21
C GLY A 30 -1.08 -6.72 -1.31
N ASP A 31 -1.77 -7.79 -0.92
CA ASP A 31 -2.08 -8.98 -1.72
C ASP A 31 -0.88 -9.59 -2.43
N ILE A 32 0.17 -9.81 -1.62
CA ILE A 32 1.40 -10.50 -2.05
C ILE A 32 1.18 -12.01 -2.20
N MET A 33 0.19 -12.57 -1.49
CA MET A 33 -0.18 -13.99 -1.52
C MET A 33 -1.37 -14.24 -2.45
N ASN A 34 -1.57 -15.49 -2.87
CA ASN A 34 -2.70 -15.87 -3.72
C ASN A 34 -3.89 -16.39 -2.87
N SER A 35 -3.73 -17.57 -2.24
CA SER A 35 -4.79 -18.16 -1.38
C SER A 35 -4.67 -17.73 0.10
N GLY A 36 -3.52 -17.23 0.48
CA GLY A 36 -3.22 -16.73 1.83
C GLY A 36 -2.86 -17.77 2.88
N TYR A 37 -2.70 -19.05 2.51
CA TYR A 37 -2.44 -20.13 3.47
C TYR A 37 -1.01 -20.67 3.47
N ASN A 38 -0.23 -20.37 2.41
CA ASN A 38 1.11 -20.93 2.25
C ASN A 38 2.17 -19.92 2.69
N LYS A 39 2.90 -20.22 3.75
CA LYS A 39 4.01 -19.37 4.21
C LYS A 39 5.14 -19.22 3.19
N ASP A 40 5.31 -20.17 2.26
CA ASP A 40 6.35 -20.09 1.24
C ASP A 40 6.07 -18.92 0.28
N ASP A 41 4.80 -18.50 0.13
CA ASP A 41 4.44 -17.30 -0.65
C ASP A 41 5.05 -16.04 -0.01
N ILE A 42 5.04 -15.95 1.33
CA ILE A 42 5.63 -14.84 2.10
C ILE A 42 7.15 -14.85 1.93
N ILE A 43 7.78 -16.01 2.11
CA ILE A 43 9.24 -16.17 1.98
C ILE A 43 9.67 -15.76 0.57
N SER A 44 8.97 -16.25 -0.46
CA SER A 44 9.24 -15.91 -1.86
C SER A 44 9.12 -14.42 -2.14
N PHE A 45 8.08 -13.76 -1.60
CA PHE A 45 7.92 -12.32 -1.75
C PHE A 45 9.01 -11.55 -1.02
N CYS A 46 9.29 -11.89 0.24
CA CYS A 46 10.30 -11.21 1.04
C CYS A 46 11.70 -11.36 0.43
N GLU A 47 12.05 -12.56 -0.06
CA GLU A 47 13.31 -12.82 -0.76
C GLU A 47 13.42 -11.94 -2.02
N TRP A 48 12.39 -11.94 -2.87
CA TRP A 48 12.35 -11.10 -4.07
C TRP A 48 12.41 -9.61 -3.70
N PHE A 49 11.53 -9.12 -2.81
CA PHE A 49 11.39 -7.71 -2.47
C PHE A 49 12.65 -7.15 -1.82
N SER A 50 13.28 -7.93 -0.93
CA SER A 50 14.57 -7.60 -0.33
C SER A 50 15.69 -7.44 -1.39
N ASN A 51 15.66 -8.28 -2.44
CA ASN A 51 16.66 -8.28 -3.51
C ASN A 51 16.40 -7.26 -4.63
N VAL A 52 15.23 -6.63 -4.69
CA VAL A 52 15.00 -5.51 -5.63
C VAL A 52 16.01 -4.40 -5.35
N LYS A 53 16.76 -3.99 -6.38
CA LYS A 53 17.85 -3.01 -6.27
C LYS A 53 17.39 -1.62 -6.65
N GLY A 54 18.14 -0.62 -6.17
CA GLY A 54 17.97 0.77 -6.58
C GLY A 54 16.93 1.55 -5.77
N TYR A 55 16.42 1.01 -4.67
CA TYR A 55 15.56 1.72 -3.73
C TYR A 55 16.24 1.84 -2.36
N ASN A 56 16.06 2.99 -1.70
CA ASN A 56 16.58 3.23 -0.37
C ASN A 56 15.74 2.49 0.67
N ASP A 57 14.42 2.69 0.63
CA ASP A 57 13.47 2.11 1.58
C ASP A 57 12.35 1.35 0.86
N LYS A 58 11.88 0.27 1.48
CA LYS A 58 10.87 -0.62 0.93
C LYS A 58 9.86 -1.00 1.99
N PHE A 59 8.61 -0.58 1.79
CA PHE A 59 7.51 -0.83 2.70
C PHE A 59 6.41 -1.64 2.03
N PHE A 60 5.79 -2.53 2.80
CA PHE A 60 4.62 -3.25 2.32
C PHE A 60 3.61 -3.49 3.44
N ILE A 61 2.38 -3.70 3.04
CA ILE A 61 1.30 -4.16 3.90
C ILE A 61 0.79 -5.52 3.42
N ALA A 62 0.01 -6.19 4.26
CA ALA A 62 -0.80 -7.33 3.82
C ALA A 62 -2.08 -6.86 3.11
N GLY A 63 -2.86 -7.82 2.57
CA GLY A 63 -4.19 -7.58 2.02
C GLY A 63 -5.11 -8.75 2.34
N ASN A 64 -6.28 -8.80 1.73
CA ASN A 64 -7.27 -9.83 2.04
C ASN A 64 -6.83 -11.25 1.62
N HIS A 65 -5.99 -11.39 0.63
CA HIS A 65 -5.37 -12.67 0.26
C HIS A 65 -4.17 -13.05 1.15
N CYS A 66 -3.85 -12.26 2.18
CA CYS A 66 -2.71 -12.50 3.06
C CYS A 66 -3.12 -13.13 4.40
N ARG A 67 -3.98 -14.15 4.37
CA ARG A 67 -4.57 -14.79 5.56
C ARG A 67 -3.52 -15.32 6.56
N TYR A 68 -2.35 -15.71 6.11
CA TYR A 68 -1.27 -16.19 6.97
C TYR A 68 -0.79 -15.10 7.93
N PHE A 69 -0.76 -13.84 7.49
CA PHE A 69 -0.38 -12.70 8.32
C PHE A 69 -1.34 -12.49 9.50
N GLU A 70 -2.64 -12.67 9.26
CA GLU A 70 -3.67 -12.54 10.29
C GLU A 70 -3.66 -13.74 11.27
N ASN A 71 -3.55 -14.97 10.73
CA ASN A 71 -3.68 -16.19 11.52
C ASN A 71 -2.41 -16.58 12.30
N TYR A 72 -1.22 -16.23 11.80
CA TYR A 72 0.08 -16.64 12.34
C TYR A 72 1.06 -15.46 12.48
N PRO A 73 0.67 -14.37 13.16
CA PRO A 73 1.47 -13.15 13.20
C PRO A 73 2.88 -13.35 13.78
N GLU A 74 3.05 -14.23 14.77
CA GLU A 74 4.36 -14.50 15.37
C GLU A 74 5.29 -15.27 14.42
N GLU A 75 4.75 -16.18 13.60
CA GLU A 75 5.55 -16.86 12.58
C GLU A 75 5.96 -15.88 11.48
N VAL A 76 5.05 -15.00 11.07
CA VAL A 76 5.34 -13.94 10.09
C VAL A 76 6.45 -13.02 10.61
N LYS A 77 6.37 -12.56 11.86
CA LYS A 77 7.44 -11.78 12.49
C LYS A 77 8.79 -12.53 12.48
N GLY A 78 8.74 -13.86 12.67
CA GLY A 78 9.93 -14.71 12.56
C GLY A 78 10.54 -14.69 11.17
N ILE A 79 9.71 -14.81 10.13
CA ILE A 79 10.13 -14.75 8.72
C ILE A 79 10.72 -13.36 8.40
N LEU A 80 10.01 -12.29 8.74
CA LEU A 80 10.41 -10.91 8.42
C LEU A 80 11.76 -10.52 9.01
N LYS A 81 12.13 -11.04 10.17
CA LYS A 81 13.45 -10.81 10.80
C LYS A 81 14.64 -11.25 9.93
N GLU A 82 14.42 -12.21 9.04
CA GLU A 82 15.46 -12.68 8.11
C GLU A 82 15.69 -11.69 6.94
N TYR A 83 14.78 -10.68 6.79
CA TYR A 83 14.80 -9.72 5.69
C TYR A 83 14.86 -8.26 6.17
N PRO A 84 15.96 -7.82 6.79
CA PRO A 84 16.05 -6.50 7.44
C PRO A 84 16.07 -5.30 6.47
N LEU A 85 15.99 -5.54 5.16
CA LEU A 85 15.97 -4.50 4.13
C LEU A 85 14.56 -4.14 3.66
N ILE A 86 13.52 -4.70 4.29
CA ILE A 86 12.12 -4.46 3.98
C ILE A 86 11.33 -4.32 5.28
N ASP A 87 10.34 -3.45 5.29
CA ASP A 87 9.50 -3.22 6.45
C ASP A 87 8.04 -3.53 6.13
N TYR A 88 7.43 -4.34 7.00
CA TYR A 88 6.01 -4.65 7.00
C TYR A 88 5.27 -3.72 7.94
N LEU A 89 4.22 -3.08 7.45
CA LEU A 89 3.39 -2.17 8.25
C LEU A 89 2.00 -2.78 8.48
N GLN A 90 1.59 -2.82 9.75
CA GLN A 90 0.23 -3.22 10.14
C GLN A 90 -0.25 -2.34 11.29
N ASP A 91 -1.03 -1.32 10.95
CA ASP A 91 -1.46 -0.27 11.88
C ASP A 91 -0.24 0.44 12.52
N GLU A 92 0.78 0.66 11.74
CA GLU A 92 2.07 1.21 12.18
C GLU A 92 2.47 2.41 11.33
N GLU A 93 3.14 3.38 11.99
CA GLU A 93 3.78 4.52 11.38
C GLU A 93 5.30 4.32 11.31
N VAL A 94 5.89 4.71 10.20
CA VAL A 94 7.34 4.90 10.05
C VAL A 94 7.61 6.35 9.69
N VAL A 95 8.64 6.92 10.30
CA VAL A 95 9.10 8.28 10.00
C VAL A 95 10.46 8.21 9.33
N LEU A 96 10.53 8.69 8.08
CA LEU A 96 11.78 8.82 7.35
C LEU A 96 12.38 10.20 7.65
N TYR A 97 13.59 10.22 8.14
CA TYR A 97 14.35 11.43 8.40
C TYR A 97 15.36 11.67 7.28
N PHE A 98 15.51 12.92 6.87
CA PHE A 98 16.50 13.31 5.89
C PHE A 98 17.66 14.02 6.60
N ASP A 99 18.87 13.58 6.28
CA ASP A 99 20.07 14.29 6.75
C ASP A 99 20.31 15.53 5.88
N GLY A 100 20.54 16.66 6.53
CA GLY A 100 20.99 17.88 5.87
C GLY A 100 22.39 17.73 5.27
N PRO A 101 22.85 18.72 4.49
CA PRO A 101 24.14 18.66 3.78
C PRO A 101 25.36 18.42 4.68
N ASN A 102 25.24 18.67 5.98
CA ASN A 102 26.29 18.49 6.96
C ASN A 102 26.10 17.28 7.89
N GLY A 103 25.13 16.40 7.57
CA GLY A 103 24.76 15.26 8.42
C GLY A 103 23.95 15.63 9.68
N GLU A 104 23.41 16.82 9.73
CA GLU A 104 22.44 17.25 10.75
C GLU A 104 21.06 16.71 10.37
N HIS A 105 20.33 16.18 11.35
CA HIS A 105 18.92 15.82 11.14
C HIS A 105 18.13 17.09 10.82
N THR A 106 17.49 17.09 9.65
CA THR A 106 16.56 18.17 9.29
C THR A 106 15.22 17.94 9.99
N GLU A 107 14.45 19.02 10.19
CA GLU A 107 13.05 18.89 10.61
C GLU A 107 12.17 18.33 9.47
N ASP A 108 12.75 18.13 8.30
CA ASP A 108 12.09 17.56 7.14
C ASP A 108 12.05 16.03 7.28
N ASN A 109 10.87 15.52 7.52
CA ASN A 109 10.58 14.09 7.69
C ASN A 109 9.37 13.71 6.86
N ILE A 110 9.19 12.41 6.57
CA ILE A 110 8.01 11.87 5.91
C ILE A 110 7.38 10.82 6.80
N HIS A 111 6.12 11.02 7.11
CA HIS A 111 5.29 10.12 7.89
C HIS A 111 4.56 9.15 6.97
N ILE A 112 4.87 7.86 7.07
CA ILE A 112 4.25 6.79 6.29
C ILE A 112 3.44 5.92 7.24
N TYR A 113 2.15 5.73 6.98
CA TYR A 113 1.31 4.82 7.76
C TYR A 113 0.76 3.70 6.87
N GLY A 114 0.81 2.46 7.37
CA GLY A 114 0.33 1.28 6.66
C GLY A 114 -0.71 0.49 7.43
N SER A 115 -1.82 0.11 6.77
CA SER A 115 -2.90 -0.68 7.37
C SER A 115 -3.55 -1.62 6.35
N PRO A 116 -3.64 -2.94 6.65
CA PRO A 116 -4.20 -3.92 5.72
C PRO A 116 -5.72 -4.06 5.78
N TRP A 117 -6.39 -3.44 6.76
CA TRP A 117 -7.81 -3.63 7.02
C TRP A 117 -8.70 -3.09 5.91
N GLN A 118 -9.88 -3.71 5.77
CA GLN A 118 -10.88 -3.32 4.79
C GLN A 118 -12.30 -3.70 5.23
N PRO A 119 -13.34 -3.13 4.61
CA PRO A 119 -14.71 -3.59 4.78
C PRO A 119 -14.84 -5.06 4.40
N GLU A 120 -15.66 -5.79 5.16
CA GLU A 120 -15.89 -7.22 4.96
C GLU A 120 -16.32 -7.54 3.53
N PHE A 121 -15.54 -8.44 2.92
CA PHE A 121 -15.76 -8.99 1.60
C PHE A 121 -15.53 -10.50 1.64
N TYR A 122 -16.62 -11.28 1.62
CA TYR A 122 -16.58 -12.72 1.87
C TYR A 122 -15.84 -13.06 3.20
N SER A 123 -15.27 -14.26 3.29
CA SER A 123 -14.47 -14.70 4.45
C SER A 123 -12.97 -14.58 4.19
N TRP A 124 -12.51 -13.44 3.69
CA TRP A 124 -11.09 -13.17 3.48
C TRP A 124 -10.40 -12.62 4.75
N ALA A 125 -9.08 -12.40 4.68
CA ALA A 125 -8.32 -11.83 5.80
C ALA A 125 -8.55 -10.31 5.94
N PHE A 126 -8.20 -9.77 7.09
CA PHE A 126 -8.25 -8.35 7.43
C PHE A 126 -9.61 -7.69 7.17
N ASN A 127 -10.65 -8.48 7.26
CA ASN A 127 -12.03 -8.05 7.10
C ASN A 127 -12.63 -7.59 8.43
N LEU A 128 -13.25 -6.41 8.43
CA LEU A 128 -14.05 -5.91 9.54
C LEU A 128 -15.42 -5.45 9.03
N PRO A 129 -16.47 -5.54 9.86
CA PRO A 129 -17.81 -5.14 9.45
C PRO A 129 -17.84 -3.74 8.83
N LYS A 130 -18.43 -3.62 7.63
CA LYS A 130 -18.62 -2.33 6.95
C LYS A 130 -19.38 -1.39 7.91
N ASN A 131 -18.84 -0.18 8.13
CA ASN A 131 -19.37 0.81 9.08
C ASN A 131 -19.40 0.34 10.56
N GLY A 132 -18.61 -0.70 10.89
CA GLY A 132 -18.43 -1.18 12.26
C GLY A 132 -17.47 -0.31 13.07
N ILE A 133 -17.67 -0.32 14.41
CA ILE A 133 -16.80 0.44 15.34
C ILE A 133 -15.34 -0.02 15.31
N GLU A 134 -15.10 -1.30 15.01
CA GLU A 134 -13.76 -1.87 14.92
C GLU A 134 -13.01 -1.32 13.70
N LEU A 135 -13.68 -1.24 12.54
CA LEU A 135 -13.10 -0.65 11.34
C LEU A 135 -12.90 0.87 11.50
N ALA A 136 -13.86 1.56 12.12
CA ALA A 136 -13.72 2.98 12.45
C ALA A 136 -12.49 3.23 13.34
N GLY A 137 -12.28 2.39 14.36
CA GLY A 137 -11.12 2.48 15.25
C GLY A 137 -9.78 2.27 14.52
N LYS A 138 -9.75 1.42 13.46
CA LYS A 138 -8.55 1.28 12.61
C LYS A 138 -8.21 2.56 11.88
N TRP A 139 -9.21 3.23 11.34
CA TRP A 139 -9.00 4.49 10.63
C TRP A 139 -8.73 5.66 11.59
N GLU A 140 -9.34 5.70 12.76
CA GLU A 140 -9.03 6.69 13.80
C GLU A 140 -7.58 6.63 14.28
N ALA A 141 -6.95 5.45 14.21
CA ALA A 141 -5.55 5.25 14.58
C ALA A 141 -4.54 5.85 13.57
N ILE A 142 -4.96 6.21 12.35
CA ILE A 142 -4.09 6.89 11.37
C ILE A 142 -3.68 8.24 11.97
N PRO A 143 -2.38 8.56 12.12
CA PRO A 143 -1.93 9.84 12.65
C PRO A 143 -2.36 11.02 11.76
N ASP A 144 -2.69 12.17 12.39
CA ASP A 144 -3.15 13.36 11.65
C ASP A 144 -2.05 14.00 10.78
N ASN A 145 -0.78 13.69 11.04
CA ASN A 145 0.38 14.17 10.30
C ASN A 145 0.89 13.18 9.25
N THR A 146 0.12 12.17 8.88
CA THR A 146 0.49 11.19 7.85
C THR A 146 0.65 11.86 6.49
N ASP A 147 1.84 11.76 5.89
CA ASP A 147 2.13 12.24 4.53
C ASP A 147 1.74 11.18 3.47
N ILE A 148 2.12 9.91 3.71
CA ILE A 148 1.85 8.79 2.82
C ILE A 148 1.03 7.74 3.56
N LEU A 149 -0.17 7.49 3.07
CA LEU A 149 -1.07 6.46 3.59
C LEU A 149 -1.09 5.27 2.65
N ILE A 150 -0.86 4.07 3.19
CA ILE A 150 -0.95 2.81 2.45
C ILE A 150 -2.08 1.98 3.06
N THR A 151 -3.15 1.72 2.29
CA THR A 151 -4.23 0.81 2.69
C THR A 151 -4.43 -0.25 1.60
N HIS A 152 -4.93 -1.43 1.96
CA HIS A 152 -5.16 -2.42 0.92
C HIS A 152 -6.35 -2.05 0.05
N GLY A 153 -7.52 -1.81 0.64
CA GLY A 153 -8.71 -1.36 -0.10
C GLY A 153 -8.73 0.16 -0.34
N PRO A 154 -9.40 0.61 -1.41
CA PRO A 154 -9.56 2.02 -1.73
C PRO A 154 -10.54 2.74 -0.80
N ALA A 155 -10.42 4.06 -0.70
CA ALA A 155 -11.43 4.94 -0.14
C ALA A 155 -12.65 5.02 -1.07
N PHE A 156 -13.86 5.16 -0.48
CA PHE A 156 -15.10 5.30 -1.25
C PHE A 156 -15.05 6.51 -2.20
N GLY A 157 -15.49 6.28 -3.43
CA GLY A 157 -15.61 7.30 -4.46
C GLY A 157 -14.27 7.72 -5.09
N THR A 158 -13.21 6.91 -4.94
CA THR A 158 -11.90 7.18 -5.55
C THR A 158 -11.23 5.87 -5.96
N LEU A 159 -11.09 5.63 -7.28
CA LEU A 159 -10.48 4.42 -7.86
C LEU A 159 -11.07 3.09 -7.33
N ASP A 160 -12.35 3.09 -7.01
CA ASP A 160 -13.06 2.02 -6.30
C ASP A 160 -14.18 1.36 -7.11
N THR A 161 -14.14 1.49 -8.44
CA THR A 161 -15.16 0.97 -9.35
C THR A 161 -14.78 -0.39 -9.92
N VAL A 162 -15.76 -1.30 -10.01
CA VAL A 162 -15.61 -2.63 -10.62
C VAL A 162 -16.20 -2.63 -12.03
N ILE A 163 -15.52 -3.32 -12.96
CA ILE A 163 -16.03 -3.51 -14.33
C ILE A 163 -17.45 -4.13 -14.29
N GLY A 164 -18.36 -3.48 -15.01
CA GLY A 164 -19.77 -3.90 -15.04
C GLY A 164 -20.64 -3.36 -13.90
N ARG A 165 -20.06 -2.66 -12.94
CA ARG A 165 -20.75 -1.96 -11.85
C ARG A 165 -20.25 -0.52 -11.67
N PRO A 166 -20.25 0.31 -12.71
CA PRO A 166 -19.56 1.63 -12.67
C PRO A 166 -20.23 2.65 -11.74
N TRP A 167 -21.42 2.33 -11.20
CA TRP A 167 -22.18 3.18 -10.27
C TRP A 167 -22.03 2.76 -8.81
N ASP A 168 -21.44 1.59 -8.54
CA ASP A 168 -21.27 1.07 -7.19
C ASP A 168 -19.84 1.30 -6.77
N GLY A 169 -19.58 2.42 -6.08
CA GLY A 169 -18.34 2.58 -5.32
C GLY A 169 -18.25 1.48 -4.26
N LEU A 170 -17.20 0.69 -4.30
CA LEU A 170 -16.98 -0.42 -3.35
C LEU A 170 -15.93 -0.10 -2.30
N GLY A 171 -15.36 1.09 -2.34
CA GLY A 171 -14.41 1.59 -1.36
C GLY A 171 -15.01 1.77 0.04
N CYS A 172 -14.16 2.02 1.00
CA CYS A 172 -14.50 2.21 2.39
C CYS A 172 -14.94 3.65 2.66
N GLU A 173 -16.21 3.86 3.08
CA GLU A 173 -16.75 5.18 3.43
C GLU A 173 -16.03 5.77 4.65
N LEU A 174 -15.80 4.96 5.70
CA LEU A 174 -15.09 5.42 6.91
C LEU A 174 -13.63 5.82 6.62
N LEU A 175 -12.97 5.14 5.67
CA LEU A 175 -11.63 5.53 5.23
C LEU A 175 -11.67 6.85 4.45
N ALA A 176 -12.66 7.04 3.59
CA ALA A 176 -12.83 8.31 2.87
C ALA A 176 -13.02 9.47 3.84
N ASP A 177 -13.88 9.31 4.86
CA ASP A 177 -14.10 10.31 5.92
C ASP A 177 -12.80 10.63 6.68
N ARG A 178 -11.99 9.59 7.00
CA ARG A 178 -10.70 9.81 7.68
C ARG A 178 -9.68 10.51 6.79
N ILE A 179 -9.60 10.17 5.51
CA ILE A 179 -8.71 10.84 4.55
C ILE A 179 -9.05 12.34 4.42
N GLU A 180 -10.33 12.72 4.45
CA GLU A 180 -10.74 14.13 4.45
C GLU A 180 -10.29 14.91 5.70
N ILE A 181 -10.06 14.21 6.83
CA ILE A 181 -9.53 14.80 8.06
C ILE A 181 -8.00 14.89 7.99
N VAL A 182 -7.31 13.76 7.74
CA VAL A 182 -5.85 13.63 7.72
C VAL A 182 -5.24 14.39 6.55
N LYS A 183 -5.85 14.31 5.38
CA LYS A 183 -5.39 14.89 4.11
C LYS A 183 -3.96 14.47 3.76
N PRO A 184 -3.69 13.15 3.74
CA PRO A 184 -2.37 12.69 3.34
C PRO A 184 -2.02 13.23 1.95
N LYS A 185 -0.76 13.47 1.68
CA LYS A 185 -0.31 13.92 0.35
C LYS A 185 -0.48 12.82 -0.70
N ILE A 186 -0.23 11.58 -0.27
CA ILE A 186 -0.29 10.39 -1.13
C ILE A 186 -1.11 9.32 -0.42
N HIS A 187 -2.06 8.70 -1.12
CA HIS A 187 -2.76 7.50 -0.70
C HIS A 187 -2.54 6.39 -1.74
N VAL A 188 -1.99 5.26 -1.32
CA VAL A 188 -1.74 4.10 -2.17
C VAL A 188 -2.64 2.95 -1.73
N CYS A 189 -3.36 2.36 -2.66
CA CYS A 189 -4.22 1.19 -2.44
C CYS A 189 -4.12 0.19 -3.59
N GLY A 190 -4.88 -0.90 -3.50
CA GLY A 190 -5.06 -1.95 -4.50
C GLY A 190 -6.45 -2.56 -4.41
N HIS A 191 -6.53 -3.91 -4.29
CA HIS A 191 -7.72 -4.70 -4.04
C HIS A 191 -8.74 -4.71 -5.18
N ILE A 192 -9.16 -3.58 -5.69
CA ILE A 192 -10.08 -3.46 -6.82
C ILE A 192 -9.25 -3.32 -8.09
N HIS A 193 -8.95 -4.44 -8.75
CA HIS A 193 -8.02 -4.50 -9.88
C HIS A 193 -8.44 -3.59 -11.04
N SER A 194 -9.76 -3.49 -11.32
CA SER A 194 -10.30 -2.57 -12.35
C SER A 194 -10.22 -1.10 -11.98
N GLY A 195 -9.94 -0.80 -10.71
CA GLY A 195 -9.71 0.57 -10.25
C GLY A 195 -8.30 1.09 -10.51
N TYR A 196 -7.39 0.26 -11.07
CA TYR A 196 -6.02 0.68 -11.35
C TYR A 196 -5.95 2.05 -12.02
N GLY A 197 -5.14 2.92 -11.46
CA GLY A 197 -4.98 4.28 -11.99
C GLY A 197 -4.56 5.29 -10.95
N TYR A 198 -4.67 6.55 -11.35
CA TYR A 198 -4.31 7.71 -10.57
C TYR A 198 -5.41 8.77 -10.62
N GLU A 199 -5.65 9.41 -9.48
CA GLU A 199 -6.55 10.56 -9.36
C GLU A 199 -5.97 11.56 -8.35
N PHE A 200 -6.03 12.87 -8.67
CA PHE A 200 -5.73 13.95 -7.71
C PHE A 200 -7.04 14.58 -7.26
N LYS A 201 -7.28 14.56 -5.95
CA LYS A 201 -8.54 15.05 -5.37
C LYS A 201 -8.30 15.63 -3.98
N ASN A 202 -8.84 16.82 -3.72
CA ASN A 202 -8.79 17.50 -2.42
C ASN A 202 -7.39 17.65 -1.80
N GLY A 203 -6.33 17.70 -2.63
CA GLY A 203 -4.94 17.83 -2.20
C GLY A 203 -4.22 16.50 -1.93
N THR A 204 -4.89 15.37 -2.13
CA THR A 204 -4.32 14.03 -2.04
C THR A 204 -4.15 13.41 -3.44
N HIS A 205 -2.99 12.79 -3.68
CA HIS A 205 -2.72 11.96 -4.84
C HIS A 205 -3.10 10.52 -4.53
N PHE A 206 -4.12 10.01 -5.20
CA PHE A 206 -4.63 8.64 -5.03
C PHE A 206 -4.07 7.73 -6.11
N PHE A 207 -3.59 6.57 -5.68
CA PHE A 207 -3.09 5.51 -6.56
C PHE A 207 -3.78 4.20 -6.20
N ASN A 208 -4.50 3.60 -7.15
CA ASN A 208 -4.80 2.19 -7.08
C ASN A 208 -3.74 1.48 -7.94
N ALA A 209 -2.85 0.76 -7.27
CA ALA A 209 -1.61 0.25 -7.83
C ALA A 209 -1.65 -1.26 -8.15
N SER A 210 -2.85 -1.84 -8.31
CA SER A 210 -3.05 -3.26 -8.65
C SER A 210 -2.40 -3.59 -9.99
N VAL A 211 -1.35 -4.44 -10.01
CA VAL A 211 -0.60 -4.77 -11.23
C VAL A 211 -1.22 -5.89 -12.05
N LEU A 212 -2.13 -6.66 -11.46
CA LEU A 212 -2.89 -7.69 -12.17
C LEU A 212 -4.32 -7.21 -12.48
N ASP A 213 -4.87 -7.68 -13.60
CA ASP A 213 -6.29 -7.48 -13.92
C ASP A 213 -7.20 -8.47 -13.20
N GLU A 214 -8.53 -8.45 -13.47
CA GLU A 214 -9.50 -9.35 -12.85
C GLU A 214 -9.35 -10.82 -13.26
N ARG A 215 -8.51 -11.10 -14.24
CA ARG A 215 -8.11 -12.46 -14.65
C ARG A 215 -6.81 -12.89 -14.00
N TYR A 216 -6.27 -12.04 -13.13
CA TYR A 216 -4.95 -12.22 -12.53
C TYR A 216 -3.82 -12.26 -13.58
N GLU A 217 -4.00 -11.57 -14.71
CA GLU A 217 -2.95 -11.42 -15.71
C GLU A 217 -2.18 -10.10 -15.48
N TYR A 218 -0.87 -10.12 -15.69
CA TYR A 218 -0.04 -8.92 -15.58
C TYR A 218 -0.27 -8.03 -16.79
N THR A 219 -1.11 -7.02 -16.63
CA THR A 219 -1.51 -6.09 -17.68
C THR A 219 -1.27 -4.63 -17.28
N GLN A 220 -1.07 -4.37 -16.01
CA GLN A 220 -0.93 -3.06 -15.40
C GLN A 220 0.46 -2.93 -14.79
N LYS A 221 1.15 -1.81 -15.03
CA LYS A 221 2.53 -1.64 -14.55
C LYS A 221 2.58 -0.97 -13.17
N PRO A 222 3.65 -1.21 -12.37
CA PRO A 222 3.96 -0.34 -11.25
C PRO A 222 3.98 1.12 -11.69
N MET A 223 3.46 2.02 -10.89
CA MET A 223 3.49 3.44 -11.19
C MET A 223 4.67 4.10 -10.50
N THR A 224 5.50 4.81 -11.28
CA THR A 224 6.67 5.53 -10.78
C THR A 224 6.52 7.01 -11.06
N PHE A 225 6.80 7.83 -10.05
CA PHE A 225 6.71 9.28 -10.14
C PHE A 225 7.74 9.96 -9.23
N ASP A 226 8.13 11.16 -9.61
CA ASP A 226 8.86 12.08 -8.75
C ASP A 226 7.83 12.97 -8.01
N TRP A 227 7.91 13.00 -6.69
CA TRP A 227 7.07 13.82 -5.81
C TRP A 227 7.89 14.92 -5.14
N ASP A 228 7.43 16.15 -5.27
CA ASP A 228 7.93 17.30 -4.53
C ASP A 228 7.03 17.52 -3.31
N LYS A 229 7.60 17.32 -2.12
CA LYS A 229 6.85 17.42 -0.87
C LYS A 229 6.39 18.85 -0.56
N GLU A 230 7.20 19.85 -0.94
CA GLU A 230 6.90 21.26 -0.62
C GLU A 230 5.73 21.79 -1.47
N THR A 231 5.76 21.50 -2.77
CA THR A 231 4.72 21.96 -3.71
C THR A 231 3.56 20.97 -3.80
N ASN A 232 3.74 19.75 -3.32
CA ASN A 232 2.85 18.60 -3.52
C ASN A 232 2.58 18.31 -5.01
N GLU A 233 3.55 18.57 -5.88
CA GLU A 233 3.46 18.23 -7.30
C GLU A 233 4.08 16.85 -7.56
N ILE A 234 3.51 16.12 -8.53
CA ILE A 234 4.07 14.85 -9.01
C ILE A 234 4.35 14.91 -10.50
N THR A 235 5.40 14.20 -10.93
CA THR A 235 5.75 14.01 -12.34
C THR A 235 5.92 12.51 -12.60
N PHE A 236 5.09 11.94 -13.47
CA PHE A 236 5.21 10.53 -13.86
C PHE A 236 6.43 10.27 -14.75
N LEU A 237 7.01 9.07 -14.62
CA LEU A 237 8.14 8.58 -15.40
C LEU A 237 7.69 7.66 -16.53
#